data_16ce7ad8cf9c3fb118be8d7fcab368a6
#
_entry.id   16ce7ad8cf9c3fb118be8d7fcab368a6
#
_cell.length_a   1.000
_cell.length_b   1.000
_cell.length_c   1.000
_cell.angle_alpha   90.00
_cell.angle_beta   90.00
_cell.angle_gamma   90.00
#
_symmetry.space_group_name_H-M   'P 1'
#
loop_
_entity.id
_entity.type
_entity.pdbx_description
1 polymer ?
#
loop_
_entity_poly.entity_id
_entity_poly.type
_entity_poly.pdbx_seq_one_letter_code
_entity_poly.pdbx_strand_id
1 'polypeptide(L)'
;EVSRWSHTYNTVTHPCDRGDDYATFKKLKAEKLIDCVEQKFPGFRKCIKSYTTSTPLTFRDYMGTTDGSIYGIKKDYKDAIKSFISPRTKINNLFLSGQNINLHGILGVSISSLVSCSSLINLTDLLNKINNEPS
;
A
#
# COMPACT_ATOMS: atom_id res chain seq x y z
N GLU A 1 12.60 12.64 -5.97
CA GLU A 1 12.10 13.97 -6.35
C GLU A 1 11.19 14.61 -5.28
N VAL A 2 10.40 13.85 -4.53
CA VAL A 2 9.49 14.43 -3.52
C VAL A 2 10.16 14.67 -2.17
N SER A 3 11.38 14.25 -1.96
CA SER A 3 12.10 14.36 -0.68
C SER A 3 12.29 15.80 -0.21
N ARG A 4 12.35 16.76 -1.13
CA ARG A 4 12.47 18.19 -0.79
C ARG A 4 11.28 18.73 0.02
N TRP A 5 10.12 18.10 -0.05
CA TRP A 5 8.94 18.46 0.75
C TRP A 5 8.76 17.59 1.99
N SER A 6 9.63 16.62 2.22
CA SER A 6 9.47 15.66 3.32
C SER A 6 9.49 16.32 4.70
N HIS A 7 10.28 17.40 4.86
CA HIS A 7 10.42 18.15 6.11
C HIS A 7 9.22 19.05 6.42
N THR A 8 8.41 19.41 5.42
CA THR A 8 7.28 20.33 5.63
C THR A 8 6.12 19.70 6.40
N TYR A 9 6.10 18.36 6.51
CA TYR A 9 5.07 17.64 7.24
C TYR A 9 4.92 18.11 8.70
N ASN A 10 6.02 18.33 9.40
CA ASN A 10 6.02 18.73 10.80
C ASN A 10 5.57 20.18 11.04
N THR A 11 5.48 20.97 10.00
CA THR A 11 5.15 22.40 10.08
C THR A 11 3.76 22.74 9.55
N VAL A 12 3.08 21.78 8.92
CA VAL A 12 1.73 21.99 8.35
C VAL A 12 0.66 21.36 9.24
N THR A 13 -0.46 22.04 9.38
CA THR A 13 -1.64 21.58 10.13
C THR A 13 -2.35 20.43 9.42
N HIS A 14 -2.24 20.37 8.08
CA HIS A 14 -2.78 19.31 7.25
C HIS A 14 -1.72 18.72 6.32
N PRO A 15 -1.67 17.38 6.15
CA PRO A 15 -0.71 16.75 5.24
C PRO A 15 -0.80 17.20 3.77
N CYS A 16 -1.94 17.72 3.36
CA CYS A 16 -2.14 18.23 1.99
C CYS A 16 -1.58 19.64 1.77
N ASP A 17 -1.27 20.36 2.84
CA ASP A 17 -0.95 21.78 2.78
C ASP A 17 0.58 22.00 2.68
N ARG A 18 1.14 21.65 1.50
CA ARG A 18 2.58 21.74 1.21
C ARG A 18 2.96 22.86 0.26
N GLY A 19 2.02 23.79 0.03
CA GLY A 19 2.22 24.94 -0.84
C GLY A 19 2.02 24.67 -2.34
N ASP A 20 1.99 25.76 -3.09
CA ASP A 20 1.64 25.76 -4.52
C ASP A 20 2.69 25.09 -5.40
N ASP A 21 3.94 25.10 -5.01
CA ASP A 21 5.02 24.43 -5.74
C ASP A 21 4.85 22.90 -5.71
N TYR A 22 4.39 22.34 -4.59
CA TYR A 22 4.06 20.93 -4.50
C TYR A 22 2.81 20.55 -5.30
N ALA A 23 1.79 21.38 -5.27
CA ALA A 23 0.59 21.19 -6.10
C ALA A 23 0.94 21.24 -7.60
N THR A 24 1.77 22.19 -7.99
CA THR A 24 2.27 22.32 -9.37
C THR A 24 3.11 21.11 -9.78
N PHE A 25 3.99 20.63 -8.92
CA PHE A 25 4.76 19.41 -9.17
C PHE A 25 3.85 18.21 -9.41
N LYS A 26 2.84 18.00 -8.58
CA LYS A 26 1.87 16.89 -8.72
C LYS A 26 1.14 16.98 -10.06
N LYS A 27 0.65 18.18 -10.41
CA LYS A 27 -0.05 18.41 -11.67
C LYS A 27 0.84 18.11 -12.87
N LEU A 28 2.07 18.61 -12.87
CA LEU A 28 3.02 18.37 -13.95
C LEU A 28 3.35 16.89 -14.15
N LYS A 29 3.46 16.12 -13.06
CA LYS A 29 3.68 14.67 -13.14
C LYS A 29 2.44 13.93 -13.63
N ALA A 30 1.25 14.34 -13.20
CA ALA A 30 -0.01 13.77 -13.68
C ALA A 30 -0.19 13.99 -15.19
N GLU A 31 0.06 15.22 -15.67
CA GLU A 31 -0.03 15.54 -17.09
C GLU A 31 0.92 14.66 -17.92
N LYS A 32 2.18 14.48 -17.47
CA LYS A 32 3.12 13.58 -18.15
C LYS A 32 2.62 12.13 -18.22
N LEU A 33 1.99 11.63 -17.16
CA LEU A 33 1.43 10.28 -17.15
C LEU A 33 0.23 10.18 -18.11
N ILE A 34 -0.65 11.19 -18.12
CA ILE A 34 -1.78 11.25 -19.05
C ILE A 34 -1.29 11.31 -20.49
N ASP A 35 -0.25 12.08 -20.80
CA ASP A 35 0.36 12.12 -22.13
C ASP A 35 0.91 10.75 -22.58
N CYS A 36 1.56 10.02 -21.68
CA CYS A 36 2.03 8.66 -21.96
C CYS A 36 0.87 7.71 -22.29
N VAL A 37 -0.26 7.84 -21.61
CA VAL A 37 -1.45 7.02 -21.87
C VAL A 37 -2.10 7.46 -23.19
N GLU A 38 -2.24 8.76 -23.44
CA GLU A 38 -2.82 9.31 -24.67
C GLU A 38 -2.06 8.85 -25.91
N GLN A 39 -0.71 8.74 -25.83
CA GLN A 39 0.11 8.19 -26.93
C GLN A 39 -0.23 6.73 -27.26
N LYS A 40 -0.65 5.94 -26.27
CA LYS A 40 -1.03 4.53 -26.46
C LYS A 40 -2.50 4.35 -26.79
N PHE A 41 -3.34 5.22 -26.27
CA PHE A 41 -4.80 5.19 -26.40
C PHE A 41 -5.31 6.58 -26.79
N PRO A 42 -5.27 6.94 -28.10
CA PRO A 42 -5.71 8.23 -28.58
C PRO A 42 -7.17 8.53 -28.20
N GLY A 43 -7.41 9.71 -27.66
CA GLY A 43 -8.72 10.12 -27.17
C GLY A 43 -8.96 9.85 -25.67
N PHE A 44 -8.02 9.20 -24.97
CA PHE A 44 -8.12 8.93 -23.53
C PHE A 44 -8.31 10.22 -22.73
N ARG A 45 -7.56 11.28 -23.06
CA ARG A 45 -7.64 12.58 -22.36
C ARG A 45 -9.06 13.17 -22.36
N LYS A 46 -9.81 12.98 -23.44
CA LYS A 46 -11.20 13.46 -23.56
C LYS A 46 -12.17 12.70 -22.67
N CYS A 47 -11.81 11.50 -22.25
CA CYS A 47 -12.62 10.66 -21.36
C CYS A 47 -12.42 10.99 -19.88
N ILE A 48 -11.36 11.75 -19.52
CA ILE A 48 -11.05 12.08 -18.12
C ILE A 48 -12.04 13.14 -17.65
N LYS A 49 -12.86 12.78 -16.68
CA LYS A 49 -13.78 13.70 -15.99
C LYS A 49 -13.11 14.40 -14.79
N SER A 50 -12.33 13.65 -14.05
CA SER A 50 -11.57 14.14 -12.90
C SER A 50 -10.44 13.17 -12.59
N TYR A 51 -9.40 13.64 -11.90
CA TYR A 51 -8.33 12.79 -11.38
C TYR A 51 -7.80 13.33 -10.05
N THR A 52 -7.27 12.43 -9.27
CA THR A 52 -6.52 12.74 -8.05
C THR A 52 -5.09 12.22 -8.15
N THR A 53 -4.18 12.82 -7.41
CA THR A 53 -2.77 12.42 -7.42
C THR A 53 -2.28 12.14 -6.02
N SER A 54 -1.60 11.03 -5.86
CA SER A 54 -0.89 10.65 -4.64
C SER A 54 0.60 10.56 -4.91
N THR A 55 1.39 10.84 -3.89
CA THR A 55 2.85 10.72 -3.93
C THR A 55 3.31 9.85 -2.75
N PRO A 56 4.58 9.45 -2.69
CA PRO A 56 5.09 8.78 -1.49
C PRO A 56 4.83 9.54 -0.20
N LEU A 57 4.83 10.87 -0.22
CA LEU A 57 4.48 11.68 0.96
C LEU A 57 3.03 11.50 1.40
N THR A 58 2.10 11.31 0.46
CA THR A 58 0.70 11.01 0.77
C THR A 58 0.60 9.69 1.55
N PHE A 59 1.31 8.64 1.10
CA PHE A 59 1.31 7.34 1.79
C PHE A 59 1.97 7.42 3.15
N ARG A 60 3.08 8.15 3.28
CA ARG A 60 3.73 8.39 4.57
C ARG A 60 2.77 9.03 5.58
N ASP A 61 2.08 10.07 5.15
CA ASP A 61 1.27 10.90 6.06
C ASP A 61 -0.06 10.26 6.44
N TYR A 62 -0.71 9.56 5.50
CA TYR A 62 -2.00 8.95 5.76
C TYR A 62 -1.93 7.49 6.21
N MET A 63 -0.89 6.77 5.83
CA MET A 63 -0.73 5.35 6.15
C MET A 63 0.38 5.07 7.16
N GLY A 64 1.18 6.08 7.53
CA GLY A 64 2.30 5.93 8.46
C GLY A 64 3.43 5.04 7.93
N THR A 65 3.52 4.84 6.61
CA THR A 65 4.55 3.98 6.01
C THR A 65 5.89 4.69 5.94
N THR A 66 6.96 3.99 6.28
CA THR A 66 8.32 4.49 6.15
C THR A 66 8.60 4.87 4.69
N ASP A 67 9.14 6.07 4.46
CA ASP A 67 9.49 6.59 3.14
C ASP A 67 8.35 6.62 2.11
N GLY A 68 7.09 6.50 2.56
CA GLY A 68 5.92 6.52 1.70
C GLY A 68 5.76 5.26 0.84
N SER A 69 6.19 4.12 1.34
CA SER A 69 5.98 2.83 0.70
C SER A 69 4.49 2.50 0.59
N ILE A 70 4.04 2.09 -0.60
CA ILE A 70 2.65 1.69 -0.86
C ILE A 70 2.39 0.26 -0.39
N TYR A 71 3.34 -0.64 -0.63
CA TYR A 71 3.16 -2.08 -0.52
C TYR A 71 3.88 -2.72 0.67
N GLY A 72 4.33 -1.92 1.62
CA GLY A 72 5.05 -2.42 2.78
C GLY A 72 6.49 -2.87 2.47
N ILE A 73 6.94 -3.94 3.10
CA ILE A 73 8.31 -4.45 2.98
C ILE A 73 8.54 -5.06 1.61
N LYS A 74 9.65 -4.66 0.95
CA LYS A 74 10.05 -5.23 -0.33
C LYS A 74 10.34 -6.73 -0.19
N LYS A 75 9.69 -7.54 -1.01
CA LYS A 75 9.92 -8.98 -1.10
C LYS A 75 10.82 -9.29 -2.30
N ASP A 76 11.78 -10.19 -2.11
CA ASP A 76 12.60 -10.67 -3.21
C ASP A 76 11.94 -11.91 -3.83
N TYR A 77 11.57 -11.81 -5.11
CA TYR A 77 10.95 -12.94 -5.83
C TYR A 77 11.92 -14.10 -6.07
N LYS A 78 13.23 -13.84 -6.04
CA LYS A 78 14.27 -14.88 -6.21
C LYS A 78 14.53 -15.67 -4.93
N ASP A 79 14.22 -15.08 -3.78
CA ASP A 79 14.44 -15.68 -2.49
C ASP A 79 13.25 -15.39 -1.56
N ALA A 80 12.12 -16.00 -1.89
CA ALA A 80 10.87 -15.81 -1.14
C ALA A 80 11.01 -16.24 0.33
N ILE A 81 11.87 -17.22 0.62
CA ILE A 81 12.06 -17.76 1.98
C ILE A 81 12.73 -16.71 2.87
N LYS A 82 13.76 -16.02 2.38
CA LYS A 82 14.45 -14.96 3.15
C LYS A 82 13.57 -13.74 3.43
N SER A 83 12.56 -13.51 2.60
CA SER A 83 11.63 -12.38 2.78
C SER A 83 10.34 -12.78 3.51
N PHE A 84 10.20 -14.05 3.92
CA PHE A 84 9.06 -14.49 4.71
C PHE A 84 9.17 -13.98 6.15
N ILE A 85 8.12 -13.36 6.62
CA ILE A 85 8.00 -12.90 8.01
C ILE A 85 6.95 -13.78 8.69
N SER A 86 7.38 -14.49 9.76
CA SER A 86 6.45 -15.29 10.54
C SER A 86 5.37 -14.42 11.19
N PRO A 87 4.09 -14.80 11.14
CA PRO A 87 3.04 -14.13 11.89
C PRO A 87 3.24 -14.28 13.40
N ARG A 88 3.86 -15.34 13.87
CA ARG A 88 4.14 -15.59 15.29
C ARG A 88 5.43 -14.88 15.70
N THR A 89 5.35 -14.01 16.71
CA THR A 89 6.51 -13.31 17.27
C THR A 89 7.16 -14.08 18.42
N LYS A 90 8.29 -13.58 18.89
CA LYS A 90 8.94 -14.08 20.13
C LYS A 90 8.22 -13.64 21.40
N ILE A 91 7.31 -12.68 21.30
CA ILE A 91 6.52 -12.19 22.43
C ILE A 91 5.25 -13.05 22.52
N ASN A 92 4.98 -13.60 23.71
CA ASN A 92 3.79 -14.40 23.93
C ASN A 92 2.51 -13.60 23.63
N ASN A 93 1.56 -14.21 22.93
CA ASN A 93 0.27 -13.63 22.56
C ASN A 93 0.35 -12.41 21.64
N LEU A 94 1.50 -12.14 21.01
CA LEU A 94 1.65 -11.12 19.98
C LEU A 94 1.82 -11.77 18.59
N PHE A 95 0.88 -11.50 17.70
CA PHE A 95 0.88 -11.97 16.33
C PHE A 95 0.89 -10.80 15.36
N LEU A 96 1.53 -11.01 14.22
CA LEU A 96 1.60 -10.03 13.14
C LEU A 96 0.61 -10.43 12.04
N SER A 97 0.00 -9.45 11.40
CA SER A 97 -0.88 -9.65 10.25
C SER A 97 -0.75 -8.49 9.27
N GLY A 98 -1.23 -8.67 8.05
CA GLY A 98 -1.29 -7.64 7.03
C GLY A 98 -0.25 -7.80 5.91
N GLN A 99 -0.17 -6.80 5.05
CA GLN A 99 0.61 -6.84 3.81
C GLN A 99 2.14 -7.02 4.00
N ASN A 100 2.67 -6.67 5.16
CA ASN A 100 4.11 -6.81 5.46
C ASN A 100 4.53 -8.26 5.70
N ILE A 101 3.60 -9.11 6.15
CA ILE A 101 3.88 -10.49 6.54
C ILE A 101 4.11 -11.35 5.30
N ASN A 102 3.17 -11.32 4.37
CA ASN A 102 3.18 -12.24 3.24
C ASN A 102 3.12 -11.48 1.91
N LEU A 103 1.94 -11.13 1.44
CA LEU A 103 1.69 -10.47 0.15
C LEU A 103 0.83 -9.23 0.35
N HIS A 104 0.97 -8.28 -0.58
CA HIS A 104 0.16 -7.07 -0.63
C HIS A 104 -1.12 -7.26 -1.46
N GLY A 105 -1.98 -6.25 -1.42
CA GLY A 105 -3.27 -6.25 -2.12
C GLY A 105 -4.34 -7.07 -1.39
N ILE A 106 -5.57 -6.99 -1.86
CA ILE A 106 -6.74 -7.62 -1.20
C ILE A 106 -6.52 -9.11 -0.99
N LEU A 107 -6.16 -9.84 -2.05
CA LEU A 107 -5.90 -11.28 -1.98
C LEU A 107 -4.74 -11.60 -1.03
N GLY A 108 -3.63 -10.86 -1.15
CA GLY A 108 -2.45 -11.09 -0.31
C GLY A 108 -2.71 -10.85 1.17
N VAL A 109 -3.48 -9.82 1.51
CA VAL A 109 -3.86 -9.53 2.91
C VAL A 109 -4.85 -10.57 3.43
N SER A 110 -5.80 -11.05 2.61
CA SER A 110 -6.72 -12.12 2.98
C SER A 110 -5.97 -13.43 3.28
N ILE A 111 -5.02 -13.83 2.43
CA ILE A 111 -4.16 -14.99 2.69
C ILE A 111 -3.32 -14.77 3.95
N SER A 112 -2.77 -13.57 4.15
CA SER A 112 -1.99 -13.23 5.34
C SER A 112 -2.82 -13.36 6.61
N SER A 113 -4.10 -12.99 6.59
CA SER A 113 -4.99 -13.15 7.75
C SER A 113 -5.25 -14.63 8.08
N LEU A 114 -5.46 -15.47 7.06
CA LEU A 114 -5.60 -16.91 7.24
C LEU A 114 -4.35 -17.54 7.87
N VAL A 115 -3.16 -17.15 7.38
CA VAL A 115 -1.87 -17.62 7.93
C VAL A 115 -1.71 -17.17 9.38
N SER A 116 -2.10 -15.94 9.72
CA SER A 116 -2.03 -15.44 11.09
C SER A 116 -3.02 -16.18 12.00
N CYS A 117 -4.26 -16.38 11.56
CA CYS A 117 -5.27 -17.14 12.29
C CYS A 117 -4.88 -18.61 12.48
N SER A 118 -4.22 -19.23 11.50
CA SER A 118 -3.74 -20.63 11.63
C SER A 118 -2.68 -20.81 12.73
N SER A 119 -2.09 -19.72 13.21
CA SER A 119 -1.21 -19.74 14.38
C SER A 119 -1.95 -19.90 15.70
N LEU A 120 -3.27 -19.66 15.71
CA LEU A 120 -4.13 -19.73 16.90
C LEU A 120 -5.09 -20.92 16.87
N ILE A 121 -5.61 -21.25 15.71
CA ILE A 121 -6.58 -22.34 15.49
C ILE A 121 -6.13 -23.24 14.36
N ASN A 122 -6.63 -24.46 14.33
CA ASN A 122 -6.31 -25.41 13.26
C ASN A 122 -6.78 -24.87 11.90
N LEU A 123 -5.93 -24.93 10.88
CA LEU A 123 -6.23 -24.41 9.55
C LEU A 123 -7.45 -25.12 8.91
N THR A 124 -7.58 -26.44 9.14
CA THR A 124 -8.72 -27.20 8.61
C THR A 124 -10.04 -26.71 9.21
N ASP A 125 -10.06 -26.47 10.52
CA ASP A 125 -11.25 -25.97 11.21
C ASP A 125 -11.59 -24.55 10.75
N LEU A 126 -10.57 -23.73 10.52
CA LEU A 126 -10.73 -22.37 9.98
C LEU A 126 -11.37 -22.40 8.57
N LEU A 127 -10.84 -23.23 7.68
CA LEU A 127 -11.36 -23.38 6.31
C LEU A 127 -12.79 -23.93 6.30
N ASN A 128 -13.09 -24.92 7.15
CA ASN A 128 -14.44 -25.46 7.29
C ASN A 128 -15.43 -24.39 7.77
N LYS A 129 -15.05 -23.54 8.71
CA LYS A 129 -15.89 -22.43 9.15
C LYS A 129 -16.18 -21.45 8.01
N ILE A 130 -15.16 -21.04 7.26
CA ILE A 130 -15.32 -20.11 6.13
C ILE A 130 -16.22 -20.68 5.05
N ASN A 131 -16.06 -21.96 4.71
CA ASN A 131 -16.85 -22.61 3.66
C ASN A 131 -18.32 -22.87 4.07
N ASN A 132 -18.61 -22.99 5.36
CA ASN A 132 -19.95 -23.28 5.88
C ASN A 132 -20.69 -22.05 6.38
N GLU A 133 -20.08 -20.86 6.35
CA GLU A 133 -20.75 -19.61 6.67
C GLU A 133 -21.78 -19.28 5.57
N PRO A 134 -23.05 -19.05 5.91
CA PRO A 134 -24.05 -18.65 4.93
C PRO A 134 -23.70 -17.25 4.38
N SER A 135 -23.69 -17.11 3.06
CA SER A 135 -23.47 -15.86 2.32
C SER A 135 -24.59 -14.84 2.55
#